data_8336679d82f1475f95de330901a8f0cf
#
_entry.id   8336679d82f1475f95de330901a8f0cf
#
_cell.length_a   1.000
_cell.length_b   1.000
_cell.length_c   1.000
_cell.angle_alpha   90.00
_cell.angle_beta   90.00
_cell.angle_gamma   90.00
#
_symmetry.space_group_name_H-M   'P 1'
#
loop_
_entity.id
_entity.type
_entity.pdbx_description
1 polymer ?
#
loop_
_entity_poly.entity_id
_entity_poly.type
_entity_poly.pdbx_seq_one_letter_code
_entity_poly.pdbx_strand_id
1 'polypeptide(L)'
;MFHLSNRRDDTFIAGLSMGGFGALRNGLKYYQNFGYIAALSSALNIFELPVHDESRCVMGEDSCFGDIDEAYLSDKNPKVCLENLIQAKKEDNTIVFPKIYMACGCDDELIGVNRKFKGYLENAGFDLVYKEDVGSHNWDFWNKYIQDVLEWLPLDPYEEGINSGNVK
;
A
#
# COMPACT_ATOMS: atom_id res chain seq x y z
N MET A 1 1.56 22.58 18.82
CA MET A 1 0.66 21.44 18.54
C MET A 1 0.33 21.48 17.06
N PHE A 2 0.55 20.41 16.32
CA PHE A 2 0.25 20.37 14.89
C PHE A 2 -1.27 20.30 14.70
N HIS A 3 -1.81 21.08 13.78
CA HIS A 3 -3.19 21.01 13.37
C HIS A 3 -3.31 19.92 12.30
N LEU A 4 -3.67 18.71 12.71
CA LEU A 4 -3.89 17.59 11.81
C LEU A 4 -5.37 17.50 11.49
N SER A 5 -5.70 17.20 10.23
CA SER A 5 -7.08 16.87 9.83
C SER A 5 -7.50 15.53 10.44
N ASN A 6 -8.77 15.43 10.80
CA ASN A 6 -9.41 14.18 11.21
C ASN A 6 -10.24 13.58 10.08
N ARG A 7 -10.21 14.17 8.89
CA ARG A 7 -10.99 13.71 7.75
C ARG A 7 -10.25 12.58 7.05
N ARG A 8 -10.98 11.55 6.68
CA ARG A 8 -10.47 10.42 5.90
C ARG A 8 -9.79 10.87 4.59
N ASP A 9 -10.43 11.80 3.88
CA ASP A 9 -9.96 12.25 2.58
C ASP A 9 -8.70 13.11 2.63
N ASP A 10 -8.30 13.56 3.83
CA ASP A 10 -7.05 14.26 4.09
C ASP A 10 -5.99 13.34 4.71
N THR A 11 -6.27 12.04 4.83
CA THR A 11 -5.40 11.09 5.50
C THR A 11 -4.89 10.05 4.51
N PHE A 12 -3.57 9.96 4.40
CA PHE A 12 -2.86 9.12 3.45
C PHE A 12 -1.96 8.12 4.17
N ILE A 13 -1.76 6.95 3.58
CA ILE A 13 -0.75 6.00 4.01
C ILE A 13 0.13 5.64 2.82
N ALA A 14 1.45 5.71 3.01
CA ALA A 14 2.41 5.40 1.96
C ALA A 14 3.57 4.55 2.49
N GLY A 15 4.18 3.76 1.62
CA GLY A 15 5.35 2.98 1.95
C GLY A 15 6.00 2.33 0.75
N LEU A 16 7.25 1.89 0.93
CA LEU A 16 8.03 1.16 -0.05
C LEU A 16 8.45 -0.21 0.50
N SER A 17 8.62 -1.21 -0.37
CA SER A 17 9.05 -2.54 -0.01
C SER A 17 8.15 -3.16 1.10
N MET A 18 8.69 -3.51 2.26
CA MET A 18 7.91 -3.92 3.43
C MET A 18 6.91 -2.83 3.89
N GLY A 19 7.30 -1.55 3.77
CA GLY A 19 6.38 -0.42 4.01
C GLY A 19 5.23 -0.35 3.01
N GLY A 20 5.46 -0.74 1.74
CA GLY A 20 4.43 -0.86 0.71
C GLY A 20 3.42 -1.96 1.04
N PHE A 21 3.91 -3.12 1.51
CA PHE A 21 3.06 -4.16 2.09
C PHE A 21 2.21 -3.61 3.25
N GLY A 22 2.86 -2.91 4.20
CA GLY A 22 2.18 -2.31 5.35
C GLY A 22 1.15 -1.26 4.96
N ALA A 23 1.45 -0.44 3.94
CA ALA A 23 0.54 0.58 3.43
C ALA A 23 -0.73 -0.06 2.84
N LEU A 24 -0.58 -1.08 1.99
CA LEU A 24 -1.72 -1.81 1.44
C LEU A 24 -2.51 -2.51 2.54
N ARG A 25 -1.85 -3.27 3.42
CA ARG A 25 -2.50 -3.98 4.51
C ARG A 25 -3.30 -3.05 5.42
N ASN A 26 -2.67 -1.99 5.93
CA ASN A 26 -3.30 -1.08 6.87
C ASN A 26 -4.34 -0.18 6.19
N GLY A 27 -4.05 0.31 4.98
CA GLY A 27 -4.97 1.14 4.23
C GLY A 27 -6.26 0.41 3.84
N LEU A 28 -6.16 -0.86 3.45
CA LEU A 28 -7.33 -1.69 3.15
C LEU A 28 -8.09 -2.11 4.40
N LYS A 29 -7.39 -2.49 5.47
CA LYS A 29 -8.01 -2.89 6.74
C LYS A 29 -8.73 -1.74 7.42
N TYR A 30 -8.09 -0.57 7.46
CA TYR A 30 -8.58 0.63 8.14
C TYR A 30 -9.06 1.68 7.13
N TYR A 31 -9.75 1.25 6.07
CA TYR A 31 -10.24 2.10 4.97
C TYR A 31 -11.08 3.28 5.43
N GLN A 32 -11.69 3.20 6.60
CA GLN A 32 -12.44 4.32 7.19
C GLN A 32 -11.55 5.50 7.59
N ASN A 33 -10.24 5.23 7.80
CA ASN A 33 -9.28 6.24 8.24
C ASN A 33 -8.45 6.81 7.08
N PHE A 34 -8.34 6.08 5.96
CA PHE A 34 -7.46 6.44 4.86
C PHE A 34 -8.24 6.64 3.57
N GLY A 35 -8.12 7.84 2.97
CA GLY A 35 -8.66 8.12 1.64
C GLY A 35 -7.74 7.64 0.52
N TYR A 36 -6.44 7.55 0.78
CA TYR A 36 -5.41 7.26 -0.21
C TYR A 36 -4.36 6.30 0.32
N ILE A 37 -3.91 5.38 -0.54
CA ILE A 37 -2.86 4.41 -0.25
C ILE A 37 -1.82 4.51 -1.36
N ALA A 38 -0.55 4.68 -1.01
CA ALA A 38 0.55 4.62 -1.97
C ALA A 38 1.53 3.51 -1.59
N ALA A 39 1.85 2.63 -2.55
CA ALA A 39 2.64 1.43 -2.31
C ALA A 39 3.67 1.22 -3.42
N LEU A 40 4.95 1.40 -3.07
CA LEU A 40 6.07 1.30 -4.02
C LEU A 40 6.82 -0.02 -3.81
N SER A 41 7.07 -0.78 -4.89
CA SER A 41 7.83 -2.04 -4.84
C SER A 41 7.42 -2.93 -3.66
N SER A 42 6.13 -3.19 -3.51
CA SER A 42 5.57 -3.79 -2.29
C SER A 42 5.99 -5.24 -2.12
N ALA A 43 6.46 -5.61 -0.92
CA ALA A 43 6.89 -6.96 -0.55
C ALA A 43 5.68 -7.89 -0.31
N LEU A 44 4.92 -8.17 -1.37
CA LEU A 44 3.69 -8.98 -1.34
C LEU A 44 3.94 -10.49 -1.49
N ASN A 45 5.19 -10.88 -1.70
CA ASN A 45 5.62 -12.27 -1.87
C ASN A 45 5.48 -13.11 -0.59
N ILE A 46 5.48 -12.49 0.58
CA ILE A 46 5.40 -13.16 1.89
C ILE A 46 4.23 -14.15 1.95
N PHE A 47 3.09 -13.79 1.37
CA PHE A 47 1.90 -14.63 1.35
C PHE A 47 1.61 -15.29 -0.01
N GLU A 48 2.54 -15.23 -0.95
CA GLU A 48 2.44 -15.89 -2.26
C GLU A 48 3.17 -17.23 -2.32
N LEU A 49 4.06 -17.51 -1.34
CA LEU A 49 4.76 -18.77 -1.26
C LEU A 49 3.85 -19.87 -0.70
N PRO A 50 3.99 -21.12 -1.17
CA PRO A 50 3.25 -22.26 -0.61
C PRO A 50 3.44 -22.39 0.90
N VAL A 51 2.39 -22.83 1.60
CA VAL A 51 2.33 -22.97 3.07
C VAL A 51 3.48 -23.77 3.66
N HIS A 52 4.11 -24.66 2.90
CA HIS A 52 5.20 -25.52 3.34
C HIS A 52 6.54 -25.24 2.65
N ASP A 53 6.74 -24.04 2.11
CA ASP A 53 8.01 -23.68 1.47
C ASP A 53 9.06 -23.33 2.53
N GLU A 54 10.13 -24.16 2.62
CA GLU A 54 11.22 -23.95 3.57
C GLU A 54 11.97 -22.62 3.36
N SER A 55 11.87 -22.01 2.18
CA SER A 55 12.43 -20.68 1.90
C SER A 55 11.79 -19.55 2.71
N ARG A 56 10.58 -19.74 3.22
CA ARG A 56 9.91 -18.79 4.14
C ARG A 56 10.68 -18.58 5.44
N CYS A 57 11.36 -19.62 5.92
CA CYS A 57 12.11 -19.59 7.18
C CYS A 57 13.37 -18.68 7.11
N VAL A 58 13.87 -18.41 5.91
CA VAL A 58 15.13 -17.65 5.70
C VAL A 58 14.98 -16.16 6.03
N MET A 59 13.77 -15.62 5.97
CA MET A 59 13.50 -14.18 6.19
C MET A 59 13.12 -13.83 7.64
N GLY A 60 13.10 -14.78 8.56
CA GLY A 60 12.66 -14.53 9.94
C GLY A 60 11.17 -14.17 10.03
N GLU A 61 10.37 -14.67 9.10
CA GLU A 61 8.93 -14.37 8.98
C GLU A 61 8.17 -14.76 10.24
N ASP A 62 8.52 -15.88 10.87
CA ASP A 62 7.93 -16.32 12.13
C ASP A 62 8.10 -15.30 13.25
N SER A 63 9.19 -14.49 13.22
CA SER A 63 9.41 -13.46 14.23
C SER A 63 8.54 -12.22 14.06
N CYS A 64 8.15 -11.92 12.80
CA CYS A 64 7.36 -10.73 12.47
C CYS A 64 5.85 -10.99 12.47
N PHE A 65 5.43 -12.17 12.00
CA PHE A 65 4.03 -12.51 11.78
C PHE A 65 3.48 -13.55 12.76
N GLY A 66 4.35 -14.20 13.55
CA GLY A 66 4.02 -15.35 14.38
C GLY A 66 3.84 -16.59 13.52
N ASP A 67 2.83 -17.42 13.80
CA ASP A 67 2.50 -18.56 12.94
C ASP A 67 2.11 -18.06 11.54
N ILE A 68 2.90 -18.44 10.53
CA ILE A 68 2.74 -17.93 9.16
C ILE A 68 1.48 -18.48 8.50
N ASP A 69 1.03 -19.66 8.85
CA ASP A 69 -0.16 -20.27 8.31
C ASP A 69 -1.42 -19.59 8.84
N GLU A 70 -1.42 -19.25 10.14
CA GLU A 70 -2.46 -18.40 10.71
C GLU A 70 -2.42 -17.00 10.11
N ALA A 71 -1.24 -16.43 9.94
CA ALA A 71 -1.07 -15.10 9.36
C ALA A 71 -1.59 -15.04 7.92
N TYR A 72 -1.36 -16.09 7.12
CA TYR A 72 -1.82 -16.20 5.73
C TYR A 72 -3.34 -16.06 5.60
N LEU A 73 -4.09 -16.64 6.53
CA LEU A 73 -5.56 -16.63 6.55
C LEU A 73 -6.13 -15.44 7.33
N SER A 74 -5.30 -14.63 7.93
CA SER A 74 -5.71 -13.51 8.78
C SER A 74 -5.62 -12.17 8.06
N ASP A 75 -6.08 -11.12 8.74
CA ASP A 75 -5.96 -9.73 8.29
C ASP A 75 -4.52 -9.17 8.35
N LYS A 76 -3.53 -10.00 8.66
CA LYS A 76 -2.12 -9.68 8.41
C LYS A 76 -1.80 -9.71 6.91
N ASN A 77 -2.55 -10.50 6.13
CA ASN A 77 -2.43 -10.62 4.70
C ASN A 77 -3.22 -9.50 3.98
N PRO A 78 -2.57 -8.64 3.17
CA PRO A 78 -3.25 -7.58 2.41
C PRO A 78 -4.36 -8.09 1.51
N LYS A 79 -4.23 -9.33 0.98
CA LYS A 79 -5.25 -9.94 0.14
C LYS A 79 -6.53 -10.24 0.93
N VAL A 80 -6.40 -10.77 2.16
CA VAL A 80 -7.54 -10.97 3.06
C VAL A 80 -8.20 -9.65 3.43
N CYS A 81 -7.41 -8.59 3.68
CA CYS A 81 -7.96 -7.25 3.93
C CYS A 81 -8.76 -6.73 2.72
N LEU A 82 -8.25 -6.96 1.50
CA LEU A 82 -8.95 -6.61 0.26
C LEU A 82 -10.28 -7.37 0.13
N GLU A 83 -10.25 -8.69 0.33
CA GLU A 83 -11.45 -9.55 0.24
C GLU A 83 -12.52 -9.13 1.27
N ASN A 84 -12.10 -8.83 2.51
CA ASN A 84 -12.99 -8.33 3.56
C ASN A 84 -13.60 -6.97 3.19
N LEU A 85 -12.82 -6.06 2.63
CA LEU A 85 -13.32 -4.75 2.20
C LEU A 85 -14.31 -4.88 1.02
N ILE A 86 -14.04 -5.77 0.06
CA ILE A 86 -14.96 -6.07 -1.04
C ILE A 86 -16.29 -6.63 -0.49
N GLN A 87 -16.21 -7.52 0.48
CA GLN A 87 -17.40 -8.09 1.11
C GLN A 87 -18.20 -7.03 1.88
N ALA A 88 -17.53 -6.19 2.67
CA ALA A 88 -18.17 -5.08 3.36
C ALA A 88 -18.87 -4.11 2.38
N LYS A 89 -18.25 -3.81 1.24
CA LYS A 89 -18.85 -2.97 0.19
C LYS A 89 -20.12 -3.59 -0.42
N LYS A 90 -20.20 -4.91 -0.52
CA LYS A 90 -21.41 -5.60 -1.00
C LYS A 90 -22.56 -5.52 0.00
N GLU A 91 -22.23 -5.52 1.30
CA GLU A 91 -23.20 -5.42 2.39
C GLU A 91 -23.66 -3.99 2.64
N ASP A 92 -22.74 -3.03 2.48
CA ASP A 92 -23.01 -1.59 2.59
C ASP A 92 -22.44 -0.86 1.36
N ASN A 93 -23.30 -0.55 0.42
CA ASN A 93 -22.93 0.14 -0.82
C ASN A 93 -22.49 1.60 -0.62
N THR A 94 -22.64 2.17 0.57
CA THR A 94 -22.16 3.51 0.90
C THR A 94 -20.66 3.55 1.17
N ILE A 95 -20.01 2.41 1.46
CA ILE A 95 -18.57 2.32 1.63
C ILE A 95 -17.86 2.81 0.37
N VAL A 96 -16.95 3.76 0.53
CA VAL A 96 -16.08 4.26 -0.53
C VAL A 96 -14.70 3.62 -0.41
N PHE A 97 -14.23 2.98 -1.48
CA PHE A 97 -12.88 2.45 -1.53
C PHE A 97 -11.83 3.56 -1.45
N PRO A 98 -10.69 3.34 -0.79
CA PRO A 98 -9.56 4.26 -0.90
C PRO A 98 -9.04 4.28 -2.34
N LYS A 99 -8.50 5.42 -2.77
CA LYS A 99 -7.74 5.51 -4.01
C LYS A 99 -6.37 4.91 -3.80
N ILE A 100 -5.85 4.21 -4.80
CA ILE A 100 -4.59 3.48 -4.67
C ILE A 100 -3.61 3.91 -5.76
N TYR A 101 -2.37 4.18 -5.35
CA TYR A 101 -1.24 4.35 -6.24
C TYR A 101 -0.24 3.22 -5.98
N MET A 102 0.16 2.51 -7.03
CA MET A 102 1.23 1.52 -6.94
C MET A 102 2.27 1.77 -8.03
N ALA A 103 3.54 1.56 -7.69
CA ALA A 103 4.61 1.54 -8.68
C ALA A 103 5.65 0.48 -8.34
N CYS A 104 6.23 -0.14 -9.39
CA CYS A 104 7.28 -1.14 -9.24
C CYS A 104 8.20 -1.09 -10.47
N GLY A 105 9.52 -1.21 -10.25
CA GLY A 105 10.49 -1.28 -11.33
C GLY A 105 10.36 -2.57 -12.14
N CYS A 106 10.60 -2.50 -13.46
CA CYS A 106 10.53 -3.69 -14.32
C CYS A 106 11.62 -4.72 -14.00
N ASP A 107 12.76 -4.26 -13.43
CA ASP A 107 13.88 -5.10 -13.02
C ASP A 107 13.86 -5.41 -11.50
N ASP A 108 12.78 -5.05 -10.81
CA ASP A 108 12.54 -5.38 -9.39
C ASP A 108 12.07 -6.83 -9.27
N GLU A 109 12.68 -7.60 -8.38
CA GLU A 109 12.30 -8.98 -8.11
C GLU A 109 10.83 -9.14 -7.64
N LEU A 110 10.26 -8.07 -7.08
CA LEU A 110 8.87 -8.03 -6.61
C LEU A 110 7.85 -7.65 -7.70
N ILE A 111 8.29 -7.40 -8.95
CA ILE A 111 7.38 -6.97 -10.03
C ILE A 111 6.22 -7.94 -10.25
N GLY A 112 6.50 -9.25 -10.21
CA GLY A 112 5.49 -10.29 -10.45
C GLY A 112 4.35 -10.24 -9.43
N VAL A 113 4.68 -10.12 -8.15
CA VAL A 113 3.67 -10.07 -7.07
C VAL A 113 2.90 -8.74 -7.04
N ASN A 114 3.56 -7.64 -7.42
CA ASN A 114 2.90 -6.35 -7.57
C ASN A 114 1.90 -6.35 -8.75
N ARG A 115 2.26 -6.92 -9.90
CA ARG A 115 1.34 -7.13 -11.03
C ARG A 115 0.12 -8.00 -10.66
N LYS A 116 0.35 -9.05 -9.89
CA LYS A 116 -0.73 -9.93 -9.42
C LYS A 116 -1.70 -9.18 -8.51
N PHE A 117 -1.19 -8.40 -7.56
CA PHE A 117 -2.02 -7.62 -6.65
C PHE A 117 -2.76 -6.49 -7.37
N LYS A 118 -2.12 -5.82 -8.33
CA LYS A 118 -2.77 -4.90 -9.28
C LYS A 118 -4.03 -5.54 -9.88
N GLY A 119 -3.90 -6.76 -10.40
CA GLY A 119 -5.03 -7.49 -11.00
C GLY A 119 -6.19 -7.71 -10.02
N TYR A 120 -5.91 -7.96 -8.75
CA TYR A 120 -6.96 -8.08 -7.73
C TYR A 120 -7.71 -6.77 -7.51
N LEU A 121 -6.98 -5.64 -7.45
CA LEU A 121 -7.56 -4.31 -7.27
C LEU A 121 -8.40 -3.89 -8.48
N GLU A 122 -7.90 -4.11 -9.70
CA GLU A 122 -8.62 -3.80 -10.94
C GLU A 122 -9.92 -4.60 -11.05
N ASN A 123 -9.87 -5.92 -10.77
CA ASN A 123 -11.05 -6.79 -10.80
C ASN A 123 -12.11 -6.39 -9.74
N ALA A 124 -11.68 -5.78 -8.65
CA ALA A 124 -12.58 -5.29 -7.60
C ALA A 124 -13.11 -3.86 -7.86
N GLY A 125 -12.63 -3.18 -8.91
CA GLY A 125 -13.10 -1.86 -9.31
C GLY A 125 -12.54 -0.70 -8.46
N PHE A 126 -11.33 -0.85 -7.94
CA PHE A 126 -10.63 0.25 -7.25
C PHE A 126 -10.20 1.35 -8.23
N ASP A 127 -10.21 2.61 -7.76
CA ASP A 127 -9.53 3.72 -8.44
C ASP A 127 -8.02 3.54 -8.24
N LEU A 128 -7.36 2.95 -9.24
CA LEU A 128 -5.97 2.53 -9.19
C LEU A 128 -5.13 3.25 -10.23
N VAL A 129 -4.08 3.93 -9.78
CA VAL A 129 -2.95 4.34 -10.62
C VAL A 129 -1.85 3.30 -10.46
N TYR A 130 -1.44 2.66 -11.56
CA TYR A 130 -0.35 1.69 -11.55
C TYR A 130 0.74 2.09 -12.55
N LYS A 131 1.98 2.17 -12.08
CA LYS A 131 3.14 2.57 -12.87
C LYS A 131 4.21 1.48 -12.87
N GLU A 132 4.73 1.20 -14.06
CA GLU A 132 5.94 0.39 -14.25
C GLU A 132 6.92 1.17 -15.10
N ASP A 133 8.19 1.09 -14.78
CA ASP A 133 9.25 1.73 -15.54
C ASP A 133 10.56 0.97 -15.34
N VAL A 134 11.57 1.29 -16.15
CA VAL A 134 12.94 0.80 -15.95
C VAL A 134 13.40 1.17 -14.54
N GLY A 135 13.86 0.18 -13.81
CA GLY A 135 14.35 0.35 -12.45
C GLY A 135 14.23 -0.93 -11.63
N SER A 136 14.98 -0.98 -10.56
CA SER A 136 15.07 -2.12 -9.65
C SER A 136 14.69 -1.72 -8.23
N HIS A 137 14.84 -2.64 -7.27
CA HIS A 137 14.51 -2.44 -5.85
C HIS A 137 15.50 -1.52 -5.17
N ASN A 138 15.48 -0.20 -5.47
CA ASN A 138 16.46 0.77 -4.98
C ASN A 138 15.90 2.19 -4.84
N TRP A 139 16.71 3.03 -4.18
CA TRP A 139 16.36 4.42 -3.88
C TRP A 139 16.20 5.30 -5.13
N ASP A 140 16.86 5.00 -6.24
CA ASP A 140 16.72 5.78 -7.47
C ASP A 140 15.29 5.68 -8.01
N PHE A 141 14.74 4.46 -8.01
CA PHE A 141 13.35 4.22 -8.37
C PHE A 141 12.39 4.90 -7.38
N TRP A 142 12.59 4.69 -6.09
CA TRP A 142 11.67 5.20 -5.08
C TRP A 142 11.68 6.73 -4.96
N ASN A 143 12.84 7.38 -5.10
CA ASN A 143 12.96 8.85 -5.11
C ASN A 143 12.20 9.49 -6.28
N LYS A 144 12.17 8.82 -7.44
CA LYS A 144 11.37 9.25 -8.58
C LYS A 144 9.89 9.13 -8.27
N TYR A 145 9.45 7.95 -7.82
CA TYR A 145 8.03 7.66 -7.68
C TYR A 145 7.37 8.26 -6.44
N ILE A 146 8.13 8.64 -5.41
CA ILE A 146 7.54 9.42 -4.30
C ILE A 146 7.11 10.83 -4.76
N GLN A 147 7.79 11.41 -5.74
CA GLN A 147 7.40 12.69 -6.32
C GLN A 147 6.07 12.55 -7.06
N ASP A 148 5.93 11.51 -7.91
CA ASP A 148 4.67 11.20 -8.59
C ASP A 148 3.52 10.97 -7.59
N VAL A 149 3.80 10.29 -6.46
CA VAL A 149 2.81 10.10 -5.39
C VAL A 149 2.36 11.42 -4.79
N LEU A 150 3.31 12.32 -4.50
CA LEU A 150 2.99 13.64 -3.94
C LEU A 150 2.17 14.49 -4.93
N GLU A 151 2.44 14.41 -6.23
CA GLU A 151 1.66 15.08 -7.28
C GLU A 151 0.26 14.47 -7.45
N TRP A 152 0.12 13.16 -7.24
CA TRP A 152 -1.16 12.45 -7.31
C TRP A 152 -2.06 12.73 -6.12
N LEU A 153 -1.50 12.98 -4.93
CA LEU A 153 -2.27 13.29 -3.73
C LEU A 153 -2.96 14.66 -3.86
N PRO A 154 -4.17 14.84 -3.32
CA PRO A 154 -4.89 16.11 -3.34
C PRO A 154 -4.31 17.09 -2.32
N LEU A 155 -3.03 17.39 -2.45
CA LEU A 155 -2.36 18.37 -1.59
C LEU A 155 -2.66 19.77 -2.11
N ASP A 156 -2.90 20.70 -1.17
CA ASP A 156 -2.99 22.11 -1.53
C ASP A 156 -1.67 22.59 -2.14
N PRO A 157 -1.70 23.39 -3.20
CA PRO A 157 -0.48 23.90 -3.79
C PRO A 157 0.29 24.70 -2.73
N TYR A 158 1.61 24.46 -2.68
CA TYR A 158 2.49 25.22 -1.81
C TYR A 158 2.46 26.69 -2.22
N GLU A 159 2.00 27.57 -1.31
CA GLU A 159 2.14 29.02 -1.48
C GLU A 159 3.50 29.45 -0.91
N GLU A 160 4.33 30.07 -1.77
CA GLU A 160 5.64 30.59 -1.38
C GLU A 160 5.45 31.63 -0.27
N GLY A 161 6.07 31.40 0.89
CA GLY A 161 5.96 32.29 2.05
C GLY A 161 5.03 31.82 3.15
N ILE A 162 4.28 30.75 2.99
CA ILE A 162 3.62 30.08 4.11
C ILE A 162 4.68 29.28 4.87
N ASN A 163 5.05 29.79 6.05
CA ASN A 163 5.87 29.03 6.97
C ASN A 163 5.21 27.69 7.26
N SER A 164 5.97 26.61 7.23
CA SER A 164 5.53 25.25 7.55
C SER A 164 4.99 25.06 9.00
N GLY A 165 4.69 26.14 9.69
CA GLY A 165 4.21 26.14 11.08
C GLY A 165 5.28 25.75 12.12
N ASN A 166 6.47 25.38 11.66
CA ASN A 166 7.54 24.87 12.52
C ASN A 166 8.54 25.94 12.96
N VAL A 167 8.34 27.19 12.52
CA VAL A 167 9.28 28.25 12.84
C VAL A 167 8.53 29.52 13.22
N LYS A 168 8.16 29.62 14.46
CA LYS A 168 8.24 30.83 15.30
C LYS A 168 8.25 30.43 16.75
#